data_edc344a3a7e9f6b78a0f3a2e24f54a06
#
_entry.id   edc344a3a7e9f6b78a0f3a2e24f54a06
#
_cell.length_a   1.000
_cell.length_b   1.000
_cell.length_c   1.000
_cell.angle_alpha   90.00
_cell.angle_beta   90.00
_cell.angle_gamma   90.00
#
_symmetry.space_group_name_H-M   'P 1'
#
loop_
_entity.id
_entity.type
_entity.pdbx_description
1 polymer ?
#
loop_
_entity_poly.entity_id
_entity_poly.type
_entity_poly.pdbx_seq_one_letter_code
_entity_poly.pdbx_strand_id
1 'polypeptide(L)'
;GVQDNFEGIQFLMEPYNLEEEKKLKRFRKVIKDVTGMVNHNEENYEFHVSISYIIMEFTDSEKESIFNTLEMINKRLTSDFNKVSLGPVEYCYFDNMLKYFTISILKD
;
A
#
# COMPACT_ATOMS: atom_id res chain seq x y z
N GLY A 1 -5.25 8.41 14.22
CA GLY A 1 -4.59 9.67 14.52
C GLY A 1 -3.79 10.16 13.33
N VAL A 2 -3.74 11.45 13.14
CA VAL A 2 -2.87 12.05 12.12
C VAL A 2 -1.44 11.75 12.55
N GLN A 3 -0.72 10.97 11.73
CA GLN A 3 0.69 10.77 11.99
C GLN A 3 1.41 12.11 11.79
N ASP A 4 2.26 12.45 12.73
CA ASP A 4 3.04 13.70 12.68
C ASP A 4 4.00 13.72 11.47
N ASN A 5 4.29 12.56 10.90
CA ASN A 5 5.09 12.40 9.70
C ASN A 5 4.21 12.05 8.50
N PHE A 6 3.62 13.08 7.90
CA PHE A 6 2.83 12.93 6.69
C PHE A 6 3.77 12.82 5.49
N GLU A 7 4.22 11.60 5.18
CA GLU A 7 5.20 11.35 4.11
C GLU A 7 4.58 11.03 2.76
N GLY A 8 3.34 10.55 2.74
CA GLY A 8 2.68 10.17 1.51
C GLY A 8 1.19 9.98 1.68
N ILE A 9 0.51 9.82 0.56
CA ILE A 9 -0.92 9.54 0.51
C ILE A 9 -1.09 8.09 0.11
N GLN A 10 -1.78 7.32 0.94
CA GLN A 10 -2.02 5.91 0.70
C GLN A 10 -3.43 5.52 1.13
N PHE A 11 -3.99 4.52 0.47
CA PHE A 11 -5.22 3.88 0.91
C PHE A 11 -4.89 2.57 1.59
N LEU A 12 -5.41 2.38 2.80
CA LEU A 12 -5.26 1.14 3.53
C LEU A 12 -6.19 0.08 2.93
N MET A 13 -5.66 -1.13 2.78
CA MET A 13 -6.37 -2.26 2.22
C MET A 13 -6.49 -3.35 3.28
N GLU A 14 -7.63 -4.00 3.32
CA GLU A 14 -7.83 -5.14 4.20
C GLU A 14 -7.94 -6.42 3.37
N PRO A 15 -7.38 -7.55 3.85
CA PRO A 15 -7.61 -8.82 3.20
C PRO A 15 -9.11 -9.15 3.16
N TYR A 16 -9.56 -9.74 2.07
CA TYR A 16 -10.97 -10.06 1.88
C TYR A 16 -11.51 -11.03 2.93
N ASN A 17 -10.69 -12.01 3.31
CA ASN A 17 -11.03 -13.02 4.31
C ASN A 17 -9.75 -13.55 4.97
N LEU A 18 -9.92 -14.46 5.92
CA LEU A 18 -8.79 -15.04 6.65
C LEU A 18 -7.84 -15.83 5.74
N GLU A 19 -8.37 -16.50 4.74
CA GLU A 19 -7.56 -17.27 3.78
C GLU A 19 -6.64 -16.34 2.97
N GLU A 20 -7.16 -15.22 2.48
CA GLU A 20 -6.37 -14.22 1.77
C GLU A 20 -5.35 -13.56 2.69
N GLU A 21 -5.69 -13.31 3.94
CA GLU A 21 -4.77 -12.78 4.93
C GLU A 21 -3.57 -13.71 5.14
N LYS A 22 -3.82 -14.99 5.30
CA LYS A 22 -2.77 -16.00 5.48
C LYS A 22 -1.88 -16.11 4.24
N LYS A 23 -2.47 -16.03 3.06
CA LYS A 23 -1.76 -16.05 1.78
C LYS A 23 -0.80 -14.88 1.66
N LEU A 24 -1.26 -13.68 1.96
CA LEU A 24 -0.45 -12.46 1.90
C LEU A 24 0.69 -12.48 2.94
N LYS A 25 0.40 -12.91 4.16
CA LYS A 25 1.41 -13.03 5.22
C LYS A 25 2.47 -14.07 4.89
N ARG A 26 2.07 -15.21 4.33
CA ARG A 26 2.98 -16.26 3.89
C ARG A 26 3.89 -15.75 2.77
N PHE A 27 3.33 -15.01 1.82
CA PHE A 27 4.09 -14.42 0.73
C PHE A 27 5.16 -13.45 1.25
N ARG A 28 4.80 -12.57 2.17
CA ARG A 28 5.74 -11.64 2.79
C ARG A 28 6.85 -12.37 3.53
N LYS A 29 6.53 -13.44 4.24
CA LYS A 29 7.50 -14.26 4.94
C LYS A 29 8.49 -14.92 3.98
N VAL A 30 8.02 -15.47 2.88
CA VAL A 30 8.88 -16.09 1.86
C VAL A 30 9.85 -15.08 1.28
N ILE A 31 9.38 -13.88 0.94
CA ILE A 31 10.26 -12.81 0.44
C ILE A 31 11.31 -12.43 1.48
N LYS A 32 10.91 -12.28 2.73
CA LYS A 32 11.83 -11.99 3.83
C LYS A 32 12.91 -13.07 3.97
N ASP A 33 12.51 -14.33 3.95
CA ASP A 33 13.43 -15.45 4.11
C ASP A 33 14.42 -15.56 2.94
N VAL A 34 13.94 -15.30 1.72
CA VAL A 34 14.77 -15.38 0.51
C VAL A 34 15.69 -14.18 0.36
N THR A 35 15.22 -12.98 0.64
CA THR A 35 15.98 -11.74 0.43
C THR A 35 16.80 -11.31 1.65
N GLY A 36 16.48 -11.82 2.83
CA GLY A 36 17.10 -11.37 4.07
C GLY A 36 16.67 -9.98 4.51
N MET A 37 15.72 -9.36 3.84
CA MET A 37 15.23 -8.03 4.20
C MET A 37 14.42 -8.09 5.49
N VAL A 38 14.77 -7.22 6.44
CA VAL A 38 14.07 -7.12 7.72
C VAL A 38 13.23 -5.85 7.74
N ASN A 39 11.95 -6.01 7.98
CA ASN A 39 11.03 -4.90 8.19
C ASN A 39 10.72 -4.82 9.69
N HIS A 40 10.99 -3.68 10.32
CA HIS A 40 10.80 -3.49 11.75
C HIS A 40 9.34 -3.56 12.20
N ASN A 41 8.39 -3.39 11.28
CA ASN A 41 6.95 -3.42 11.57
C ASN A 41 6.25 -4.63 10.98
N GLU A 42 6.93 -5.78 10.88
CA GLU A 42 6.38 -6.98 10.26
C GLU A 42 5.06 -7.44 10.90
N GLU A 43 4.96 -7.39 12.22
CA GLU A 43 3.76 -7.82 12.95
C GLU A 43 2.58 -6.88 12.77
N ASN A 44 2.86 -5.59 12.58
CA ASN A 44 1.85 -4.54 12.45
C ASN A 44 1.76 -4.00 11.02
N TYR A 45 2.24 -4.76 10.06
CA TYR A 45 2.22 -4.32 8.68
C TYR A 45 0.79 -4.21 8.15
N GLU A 46 0.46 -3.05 7.59
CA GLU A 46 -0.81 -2.78 6.96
C GLU A 46 -0.66 -2.75 5.44
N PHE A 47 -1.47 -3.55 4.75
CA PHE A 47 -1.48 -3.54 3.29
C PHE A 47 -2.05 -2.21 2.79
N HIS A 48 -1.43 -1.64 1.78
CA HIS A 48 -1.81 -0.33 1.29
C HIS A 48 -1.48 -0.15 -0.19
N VAL A 49 -2.17 0.80 -0.80
CA VAL A 49 -1.87 1.30 -2.14
C VAL A 49 -1.37 2.73 -2.00
N SER A 50 -0.13 2.97 -2.38
CA SER A 50 0.44 4.31 -2.37
C SER A 50 0.01 5.08 -3.61
N ILE A 51 -0.45 6.31 -3.41
CA ILE A 51 -0.93 7.16 -4.49
C ILE A 51 0.07 8.25 -4.81
N SER A 52 0.64 8.86 -3.79
CA SER A 52 1.63 9.91 -3.98
C SER A 52 2.55 10.02 -2.79
N TYR A 53 3.70 10.63 -3.03
CA TYR A 53 4.67 11.00 -2.00
C TYR A 53 4.71 12.50 -1.88
N ILE A 54 4.88 12.98 -0.66
CA ILE A 54 4.91 14.41 -0.38
C ILE A 54 6.35 14.90 -0.50
N ILE A 55 6.56 15.91 -1.32
CA ILE A 55 7.88 16.50 -1.57
C ILE A 55 8.02 17.91 -0.98
N MET A 56 6.96 18.44 -0.39
CA MET A 56 6.94 19.78 0.22
C MET A 56 6.13 19.74 1.49
N GLU A 57 6.47 20.60 2.45
CA GLU A 57 5.65 20.75 3.64
C GLU A 57 4.34 21.47 3.31
N PHE A 58 3.26 21.00 3.93
CA PHE A 58 1.95 21.64 3.83
C PHE A 58 1.66 22.45 5.08
N THR A 59 0.94 23.55 4.93
CA THR A 59 0.37 24.27 6.06
C THR A 59 -0.71 23.42 6.73
N ASP A 60 -1.06 23.76 7.97
CA ASP A 60 -2.13 23.05 8.69
C ASP A 60 -3.47 23.13 7.95
N SER A 61 -3.76 24.29 7.35
CA SER A 61 -4.96 24.48 6.53
C SER A 61 -4.97 23.59 5.30
N GLU A 62 -3.84 23.46 4.62
CA GLU A 62 -3.70 22.57 3.47
C GLU A 62 -3.84 21.11 3.85
N LYS A 63 -3.25 20.68 4.98
CA LYS A 63 -3.40 19.32 5.51
C LYS A 63 -4.86 18.99 5.79
N GLU A 64 -5.58 19.91 6.42
CA GLU A 64 -7.00 19.73 6.71
C GLU A 64 -7.83 19.58 5.43
N SER A 65 -7.58 20.42 4.44
CA SER A 65 -8.26 20.35 3.15
C SER A 65 -7.99 19.03 2.43
N ILE A 66 -6.74 18.59 2.41
CA ILE A 66 -6.34 17.30 1.82
C ILE A 66 -7.02 16.15 2.56
N PHE A 67 -7.00 16.18 3.89
CA PHE A 67 -7.60 15.14 4.70
C PHE A 67 -9.11 15.01 4.45
N ASN A 68 -9.83 16.13 4.40
CA ASN A 68 -11.26 16.15 4.12
C ASN A 68 -11.57 15.59 2.72
N THR A 69 -10.75 15.96 1.74
CA THR A 69 -10.90 15.44 0.37
C THR A 69 -10.65 13.93 0.30
N LEU A 70 -9.60 13.46 0.97
CA LEU A 70 -9.28 12.03 1.03
C LEU A 70 -10.38 11.24 1.72
N GLU A 71 -10.95 11.76 2.79
CA GLU A 71 -12.06 11.12 3.49
C GLU A 71 -13.28 10.97 2.58
N MET A 72 -13.60 12.00 1.81
CA MET A 72 -14.69 11.97 0.84
C MET A 72 -14.43 10.95 -0.27
N ILE A 73 -13.21 10.92 -0.80
CA ILE A 73 -12.80 9.95 -1.82
C ILE A 73 -12.88 8.53 -1.26
N ASN A 74 -12.41 8.32 -0.04
CA ASN A 74 -12.45 7.00 0.60
C ASN A 74 -13.88 6.48 0.77
N LYS A 75 -14.80 7.33 1.19
CA LYS A 75 -16.22 6.96 1.29
C LYS A 75 -16.80 6.54 -0.06
N ARG A 76 -16.45 7.28 -1.11
CA ARG A 76 -16.92 6.99 -2.46
C ARG A 76 -16.33 5.69 -3.00
N LEU A 77 -15.03 5.46 -2.79
CA LEU A 77 -14.38 4.22 -3.19
C LEU A 77 -14.96 3.01 -2.45
N THR A 78 -15.20 3.15 -1.15
CA THR A 78 -15.79 2.07 -0.35
C THR A 78 -17.21 1.74 -0.82
N SER A 79 -17.98 2.73 -1.25
CA SER A 79 -19.33 2.54 -1.76
C SER A 79 -19.35 1.90 -3.15
N ASP A 80 -18.50 2.38 -4.06
CA ASP A 80 -18.52 1.97 -5.48
C ASP A 80 -17.61 0.77 -5.76
N PHE A 81 -16.51 0.65 -5.02
CA PHE A 81 -15.47 -0.37 -5.23
C PHE A 81 -15.03 -0.97 -3.88
N ASN A 82 -15.94 -1.70 -3.25
CA ASN A 82 -15.65 -2.27 -1.94
C ASN A 82 -14.70 -3.48 -1.98
N LYS A 83 -14.38 -3.97 -3.16
CA LYS A 83 -13.53 -5.13 -3.34
C LYS A 83 -12.68 -4.98 -4.60
N VAL A 84 -11.39 -5.29 -4.45
CA VAL A 84 -10.44 -5.27 -5.57
C VAL A 84 -9.78 -6.64 -5.68
N SER A 85 -9.77 -7.19 -6.89
CA SER A 85 -9.06 -8.42 -7.18
C SER A 85 -7.73 -8.07 -7.83
N LEU A 86 -6.64 -8.56 -7.23
CA LEU A 86 -5.29 -8.33 -7.75
C LEU A 86 -4.84 -9.54 -8.56
N GLY A 87 -4.08 -9.27 -9.62
CA GLY A 87 -3.45 -10.31 -10.42
C GLY A 87 -2.25 -10.96 -9.71
N PRO A 88 -1.54 -11.84 -10.42
CA PRO A 88 -0.34 -12.47 -9.88
C PRO A 88 0.72 -11.45 -9.48
N VAL A 89 1.52 -11.80 -8.47
CA VAL A 89 2.62 -10.95 -8.03
C VAL A 89 3.72 -10.97 -9.07
N GLU A 90 4.26 -9.81 -9.40
CA GLU A 90 5.33 -9.66 -10.36
C GLU A 90 6.61 -9.18 -9.66
N TYR A 91 7.75 -9.76 -10.05
CA TYR A 91 9.05 -9.27 -9.67
C TYR A 91 9.53 -8.29 -10.73
N CYS A 92 9.73 -7.03 -10.34
CA CYS A 92 10.03 -5.94 -11.25
C CYS A 92 11.31 -5.21 -10.85
N TYR A 93 11.95 -4.57 -11.83
CA TYR A 93 12.96 -3.55 -11.56
C TYR A 93 12.47 -2.20 -12.07
N PHE A 94 13.02 -1.13 -11.52
CA PHE A 94 12.68 0.22 -11.95
C PHE A 94 13.86 1.17 -11.76
N ASP A 95 14.02 2.10 -12.70
CA ASP A 95 14.98 3.21 -12.58
C ASP A 95 14.33 4.40 -11.88
N ASN A 96 13.02 4.55 -12.06
CA ASN A 96 12.19 5.52 -11.38
C ASN A 96 10.79 4.91 -11.17
N MET A 97 9.97 5.56 -10.34
CA MET A 97 8.67 5.02 -9.98
C MET A 97 7.58 5.23 -11.05
N LEU A 98 7.93 5.76 -12.21
CA LEU A 98 6.98 5.97 -13.30
C LEU A 98 6.78 4.74 -14.16
N LYS A 99 7.73 3.82 -14.15
CA LYS A 99 7.65 2.60 -14.97
C LYS A 99 8.36 1.44 -14.29
N TYR A 100 7.65 0.32 -14.22
CA TYR A 100 8.16 -0.95 -13.69
C TYR A 100 8.32 -1.94 -14.83
N PHE A 101 9.47 -2.60 -14.88
CA PHE A 101 9.78 -3.60 -15.89
C PHE A 101 9.69 -4.98 -15.24
N THR A 102 8.78 -5.81 -15.73
CA THR A 102 8.58 -7.16 -15.20
C THR A 102 9.74 -8.08 -15.55
N ILE A 103 10.34 -8.70 -14.54
CA ILE A 103 11.37 -9.73 -14.71
C ILE A 103 10.72 -11.11 -14.72
N SER A 104 9.84 -11.37 -13.77
CA SER A 104 9.11 -12.64 -13.69
C SER A 104 7.78 -12.47 -12.99
N ILE A 105 6.85 -13.34 -13.31
CA ILE A 105 5.54 -13.41 -12.64
C ILE A 105 5.61 -14.58 -11.67
N LEU A 106 5.31 -14.30 -10.40
CA LEU A 106 5.31 -15.32 -9.36
C LEU A 106 4.00 -16.10 -9.42
N LYS A 107 4.11 -17.41 -9.49
CA LYS A 107 2.94 -18.31 -9.43
C LYS A 107 2.75 -18.81 -8.01
N ASP A 108 1.50 -18.98 -7.65
CA ASP A 108 1.14 -19.56 -6.34
C ASP A 108 1.63 -21.01 -6.20
#